data_4303e7da449238471c6afb949e54f7e7
#
_entry.id   4303e7da449238471c6afb949e54f7e7
#
_cell.length_a   1.000
_cell.length_b   1.000
_cell.length_c   1.000
_cell.angle_alpha   90.00
_cell.angle_beta   90.00
_cell.angle_gamma   90.00
#
_symmetry.space_group_name_H-M   'P 1'
#
loop_
_entity.id
_entity.type
_entity.pdbx_description
1 polymer ?
#
loop_
_entity_poly.entity_id
_entity_poly.type
_entity_poly.pdbx_seq_one_letter_code
_entity_poly.pdbx_strand_id
1 'polypeptide(L)'
;MKKTHIFLIIAIAVLMGVMVVSLNTNSGSYANFKVAAENPNKTYDIVGKLDTTKVIYYNALENSDEFSFYMFDENNENRKVIVNKPKPQDFERSTQVVVTGNMKDDEFRAKNILLKCPSKYEGKSSDIKVKKLN
;
A
#
# COMPACT_ATOMS: atom_id res chain seq x y z
N MET A 1 19.81 33.15 -31.89
CA MET A 1 19.88 32.77 -30.47
C MET A 1 21.30 32.49 -30.10
N LYS A 2 21.76 33.01 -28.97
CA LYS A 2 23.11 32.69 -28.49
C LYS A 2 23.13 31.22 -28.04
N LYS A 3 24.20 30.53 -28.36
CA LYS A 3 24.38 29.10 -28.05
C LYS A 3 24.13 28.75 -26.56
N THR A 4 24.37 29.72 -25.69
CA THR A 4 24.11 29.63 -24.24
C THR A 4 22.62 29.43 -23.89
N HIS A 5 21.69 30.05 -24.63
CA HIS A 5 20.25 29.86 -24.38
C HIS A 5 19.76 28.48 -24.78
N ILE A 6 20.35 27.93 -25.84
CA ILE A 6 20.03 26.54 -26.27
C ILE A 6 20.46 25.52 -25.22
N PHE A 7 21.65 25.68 -24.67
CA PHE A 7 22.14 24.81 -23.57
C PHE A 7 21.26 24.92 -22.33
N LEU A 8 20.82 26.11 -21.99
CA LEU A 8 19.94 26.30 -20.83
C LEU A 8 18.57 25.66 -21.00
N ILE A 9 17.98 25.73 -22.20
CA ILE A 9 16.70 25.07 -22.51
C ILE A 9 16.84 23.55 -22.44
N ILE A 10 17.91 23.01 -22.98
CA ILE A 10 18.19 21.55 -22.93
C ILE A 10 18.37 21.09 -21.48
N ALA A 11 19.12 21.85 -20.67
CA ALA A 11 19.33 21.52 -19.26
C ALA A 11 18.02 21.49 -18.47
N ILE A 12 17.13 22.46 -18.69
CA ILE A 12 15.81 22.50 -18.05
C ILE A 12 14.95 21.33 -18.50
N ALA A 13 14.95 21.00 -19.79
CA ALA A 13 14.19 19.88 -20.32
C ALA A 13 14.65 18.52 -19.72
N VAL A 14 15.95 18.32 -19.59
CA VAL A 14 16.53 17.12 -18.96
C VAL A 14 16.14 17.07 -17.48
N LEU A 15 16.23 18.19 -16.77
CA LEU A 15 15.89 18.26 -15.35
C LEU A 15 14.41 17.98 -15.10
N MET A 16 13.52 18.51 -15.95
CA MET A 16 12.09 18.17 -15.92
C MET A 16 11.85 16.67 -16.21
N GLY A 17 12.53 16.11 -17.20
CA GLY A 17 12.42 14.69 -17.53
C GLY A 17 12.80 13.80 -16.36
N VAL A 18 13.92 14.08 -15.71
CA VAL A 18 14.37 13.35 -14.51
C VAL A 18 13.35 13.48 -13.37
N MET A 19 12.79 14.67 -13.17
CA MET A 19 11.79 14.90 -12.13
C MET A 19 10.52 14.09 -12.39
N VAL A 20 10.00 14.04 -13.61
CA VAL A 20 8.82 13.25 -13.98
C VAL A 20 9.06 11.75 -13.78
N VAL A 21 10.21 11.25 -14.19
CA VAL A 21 10.57 9.83 -14.00
C VAL A 21 10.68 9.51 -12.50
N SER A 22 11.27 10.40 -11.72
CA SER A 22 11.42 10.21 -10.27
C SER A 22 10.07 10.18 -9.52
N LEU A 23 9.10 10.94 -9.96
CA LEU A 23 7.75 10.93 -9.38
C LEU A 23 6.99 9.64 -9.69
N ASN A 24 7.20 9.05 -10.86
CA ASN A 24 6.52 7.82 -11.28
C ASN A 24 7.07 6.54 -10.60
N THR A 25 8.29 6.56 -10.09
CA THR A 25 8.87 5.37 -9.45
C THR A 25 8.28 5.03 -8.08
N ASN A 26 7.54 5.93 -7.47
CA ASN A 26 6.92 5.71 -6.16
C ASN A 26 5.42 5.39 -6.21
N SER A 27 4.80 5.46 -7.38
CA SER A 27 3.40 5.10 -7.55
C SER A 27 3.28 3.60 -7.80
N GLY A 28 2.74 2.87 -6.84
CA GLY A 28 2.40 1.47 -7.03
C GLY A 28 1.36 1.31 -8.15
N SER A 29 1.57 0.34 -9.00
CA SER A 29 0.56 -0.09 -9.98
C SER A 29 -0.26 -1.20 -9.36
N TYR A 30 -1.59 -1.17 -9.51
CA TYR A 30 -2.45 -2.24 -8.99
C TYR A 30 -2.11 -3.59 -9.64
N ALA A 31 -1.91 -4.60 -8.81
CA ALA A 31 -1.56 -5.95 -9.26
C ALA A 31 -2.07 -7.00 -8.27
N ASN A 32 -1.91 -8.27 -8.62
CA ASN A 32 -2.08 -9.40 -7.72
C ASN A 32 -0.72 -9.98 -7.31
N PHE A 33 -0.71 -10.93 -6.38
CA PHE A 33 0.52 -11.55 -5.90
C PHE A 33 1.31 -12.27 -7.01
N LYS A 34 0.63 -12.86 -7.97
CA LYS A 34 1.26 -13.53 -9.11
C LYS A 34 2.08 -12.57 -9.95
N VAL A 35 1.49 -11.44 -10.33
CA VAL A 35 2.17 -10.40 -11.11
C VAL A 35 3.33 -9.79 -10.34
N ALA A 36 3.15 -9.56 -9.05
CA ALA A 36 4.22 -9.06 -8.18
C ALA A 36 5.38 -10.06 -8.06
N ALA A 37 5.09 -11.37 -8.00
CA ALA A 37 6.11 -12.42 -7.96
C ALA A 37 6.91 -12.54 -9.27
N GLU A 38 6.27 -12.28 -10.40
CA GLU A 38 6.94 -12.27 -11.71
C GLU A 38 7.91 -11.06 -11.86
N ASN A 39 7.67 -9.99 -11.12
CA ASN A 39 8.46 -8.76 -11.18
C ASN A 39 8.87 -8.28 -9.78
N PRO A 40 9.75 -9.00 -9.08
CA PRO A 40 10.06 -8.72 -7.67
C PRO A 40 10.72 -7.36 -7.41
N ASN A 41 11.30 -6.75 -8.44
CA ASN A 41 11.96 -5.46 -8.33
C ASN A 41 11.01 -4.25 -8.47
N LYS A 42 9.75 -4.50 -8.82
CA LYS A 42 8.75 -3.44 -8.96
C LYS A 42 7.87 -3.33 -7.73
N THR A 43 7.45 -2.10 -7.45
CA THR A 43 6.49 -1.82 -6.38
C THR A 43 5.06 -1.92 -6.93
N TYR A 44 4.22 -2.66 -6.22
CA TYR A 44 2.81 -2.85 -6.57
C TYR A 44 1.89 -2.54 -5.39
N ASP A 45 0.68 -2.12 -5.72
CA ASP A 45 -0.43 -2.02 -4.77
C ASP A 45 -1.30 -3.27 -4.90
N ILE A 46 -1.37 -4.06 -3.86
CA ILE A 46 -2.19 -5.27 -3.82
C ILE A 46 -3.38 -5.06 -2.91
N VAL A 47 -4.55 -5.20 -3.48
CA VAL A 47 -5.83 -5.11 -2.77
C VAL A 47 -6.28 -6.52 -2.39
N GLY A 48 -6.67 -6.70 -1.16
CA GLY A 48 -7.12 -8.00 -0.70
C GLY A 48 -7.87 -7.97 0.62
N LYS A 49 -8.12 -9.14 1.15
CA LYS A 49 -8.82 -9.35 2.42
C LYS A 49 -7.90 -10.05 3.41
N LEU A 50 -7.99 -9.63 4.66
CA LEU A 50 -7.27 -10.29 5.76
C LEU A 50 -7.72 -11.75 5.92
N ASP A 51 -6.77 -12.66 6.03
CA ASP A 51 -7.04 -14.04 6.41
C ASP A 51 -7.18 -14.14 7.94
N THR A 52 -8.41 -14.14 8.41
CA THR A 52 -8.73 -14.21 9.83
C THR A 52 -8.50 -15.59 10.46
N THR A 53 -8.24 -16.62 9.65
CA THR A 53 -7.94 -17.98 10.13
C THR A 53 -6.50 -18.14 10.59
N LYS A 54 -5.61 -17.22 10.19
CA LYS A 54 -4.19 -17.26 10.54
C LYS A 54 -3.83 -16.18 11.54
N VAL A 55 -2.82 -16.46 12.34
CA VAL A 55 -2.34 -15.54 13.39
C VAL A 55 -1.62 -14.34 12.79
N ILE A 56 -1.94 -13.16 13.30
CA ILE A 56 -1.19 -11.92 13.02
C ILE A 56 0.05 -11.92 13.94
N TYR A 57 1.22 -11.84 13.34
CA TYR A 57 2.47 -11.80 14.08
C TYR A 57 2.86 -10.36 14.36
N TYR A 58 2.78 -9.99 15.61
CA TYR A 58 3.21 -8.67 16.09
C TYR A 58 3.90 -8.81 17.43
N ASN A 59 5.18 -8.48 17.48
CA ASN A 59 5.95 -8.50 18.72
C ASN A 59 6.42 -7.08 19.08
N ALA A 60 5.62 -6.40 19.87
CA ALA A 60 5.92 -5.03 20.33
C ALA A 60 7.20 -4.90 21.18
N LEU A 61 7.66 -6.01 21.76
CA LEU A 61 8.85 -6.02 22.61
C LEU A 61 10.16 -6.15 21.83
N GLU A 62 10.14 -6.91 20.74
CA GLU A 62 11.32 -7.12 19.92
C GLU A 62 11.39 -6.15 18.73
N ASN A 63 10.28 -5.92 18.06
CA ASN A 63 10.22 -5.04 16.91
C ASN A 63 8.83 -4.39 16.79
N SER A 64 8.68 -3.24 17.41
CA SER A 64 7.42 -2.48 17.40
C SER A 64 7.05 -1.92 16.03
N ASP A 65 8.01 -1.83 15.11
CA ASP A 65 7.86 -1.21 13.81
C ASP A 65 7.66 -2.21 12.66
N GLU A 66 7.35 -3.46 13.01
CA GLU A 66 7.09 -4.51 12.03
C GLU A 66 5.96 -5.42 12.51
N PHE A 67 5.07 -5.78 11.60
CA PHE A 67 4.09 -6.85 11.84
C PHE A 67 3.86 -7.64 10.55
N SER A 68 3.40 -8.86 10.68
CA SER A 68 3.11 -9.73 9.53
C SER A 68 1.75 -10.39 9.68
N PHE A 69 1.12 -10.65 8.54
CA PHE A 69 -0.18 -11.28 8.47
C PHE A 69 -0.33 -12.00 7.13
N TYR A 70 -1.39 -12.77 6.99
CA TYR A 70 -1.76 -13.40 5.73
C TYR A 70 -2.99 -12.71 5.13
N MET A 71 -3.01 -12.56 3.82
CA MET A 71 -4.14 -12.00 3.11
C MET A 71 -4.39 -12.71 1.79
N PHE A 72 -5.64 -12.65 1.35
CA PHE A 72 -6.06 -13.11 0.03
C PHE A 72 -6.11 -11.92 -0.92
N ASP A 73 -5.56 -12.07 -2.12
CA ASP A 73 -5.72 -11.11 -3.19
C ASP A 73 -7.05 -11.27 -3.94
N GLU A 74 -7.25 -10.53 -5.02
CA GLU A 74 -8.46 -10.63 -5.85
C GLU A 74 -8.64 -12.00 -6.51
N ASN A 75 -7.56 -12.75 -6.69
CA ASN A 75 -7.55 -14.11 -7.23
C ASN A 75 -7.62 -15.21 -6.16
N ASN A 76 -7.91 -14.86 -4.92
CA ASN A 76 -7.90 -15.76 -3.76
C ASN A 76 -6.54 -16.42 -3.49
N GLU A 77 -5.46 -15.83 -3.95
CA GLU A 77 -4.11 -16.27 -3.62
C GLU A 77 -3.74 -15.77 -2.22
N ASN A 78 -3.40 -16.69 -1.32
CA ASN A 78 -2.99 -16.38 0.05
C ASN A 78 -1.47 -16.22 0.13
N ARG A 79 -1.02 -15.10 0.65
CA ARG A 79 0.41 -14.82 0.86
C ARG A 79 0.66 -14.12 2.18
N LYS A 80 1.82 -14.38 2.74
CA LYS A 80 2.31 -13.65 3.90
C LYS A 80 2.74 -12.25 3.50
N VAL A 81 2.30 -11.28 4.26
CA VAL A 81 2.66 -9.85 4.08
C VAL A 81 3.40 -9.39 5.33
N ILE A 82 4.56 -8.80 5.12
CA ILE A 82 5.37 -8.19 6.19
C ILE A 82 5.34 -6.68 5.98
N VAL A 83 4.88 -5.94 6.98
CA VAL A 83 4.77 -4.49 6.93
C VAL A 83 5.78 -3.86 7.87
N ASN A 84 6.63 -2.99 7.36
CA ASN A 84 7.61 -2.25 8.14
C ASN A 84 7.00 -0.98 8.75
N LYS A 85 5.93 -1.17 9.52
CA LYS A 85 5.23 -0.11 10.28
C LYS A 85 4.57 -0.73 11.51
N PRO A 86 4.30 0.05 12.55
CA PRO A 86 3.52 -0.41 13.69
C PRO A 86 2.14 -0.91 13.26
N LYS A 87 1.65 -1.96 13.92
CA LYS A 87 0.32 -2.49 13.65
C LYS A 87 -0.76 -1.45 14.01
N PRO A 88 -1.65 -1.09 13.06
CA PRO A 88 -2.78 -0.21 13.36
C PRO A 88 -3.74 -0.82 14.38
N GLN A 89 -4.40 0.01 15.19
CA GLN A 89 -5.29 -0.46 16.25
C GLN A 89 -6.48 -1.27 15.74
N ASP A 90 -7.10 -0.86 14.65
CA ASP A 90 -8.29 -1.50 14.10
C ASP A 90 -7.97 -2.46 12.94
N PHE A 91 -6.75 -2.97 12.88
CA PHE A 91 -6.30 -3.83 11.79
C PHE A 91 -7.18 -5.07 11.62
N GLU A 92 -7.53 -5.75 12.70
CA GLU A 92 -8.35 -6.97 12.67
C GLU A 92 -9.81 -6.73 12.22
N ARG A 93 -10.26 -5.50 12.30
CA ARG A 93 -11.61 -5.09 11.88
C ARG A 93 -11.69 -4.68 10.41
N SER A 94 -10.55 -4.57 9.74
CA SER A 94 -10.52 -4.16 8.33
C SER A 94 -11.18 -5.21 7.44
N THR A 95 -12.07 -4.78 6.57
CA THR A 95 -12.71 -5.65 5.57
C THR A 95 -11.89 -5.74 4.31
N GLN A 96 -11.11 -4.72 4.01
CA GLN A 96 -10.23 -4.66 2.86
C GLN A 96 -8.91 -4.00 3.23
N VAL A 97 -7.83 -4.58 2.74
CA VAL A 97 -6.46 -4.11 2.98
C VAL A 97 -5.80 -3.83 1.64
N VAL A 98 -5.13 -2.69 1.53
CA VAL A 98 -4.28 -2.36 0.40
C VAL A 98 -2.85 -2.26 0.90
N VAL A 99 -1.96 -3.08 0.35
CA VAL A 99 -0.54 -3.10 0.70
C VAL A 99 0.30 -2.65 -0.48
N THR A 100 1.22 -1.75 -0.23
CA THR A 100 2.14 -1.19 -1.23
C THR A 100 3.55 -1.68 -0.96
N GLY A 101 4.12 -2.42 -1.88
CA GLY A 101 5.48 -2.96 -1.72
C GLY A 101 5.87 -3.87 -2.88
N ASN A 102 6.76 -4.79 -2.59
CA ASN A 102 7.29 -5.73 -3.57
C ASN A 102 7.40 -7.14 -3.01
N MET A 103 7.39 -8.12 -3.90
CA MET A 103 7.62 -9.52 -3.53
C MET A 103 9.10 -9.79 -3.27
N LYS A 104 9.37 -10.60 -2.24
CA LYS A 104 10.70 -11.11 -1.94
C LYS A 104 10.57 -12.49 -1.28
N ASP A 105 11.16 -13.52 -1.89
CA ASP A 105 11.19 -14.88 -1.34
C ASP A 105 9.80 -15.43 -0.93
N ASP A 106 8.82 -15.35 -1.83
CA ASP A 106 7.41 -15.75 -1.63
C ASP A 106 6.64 -14.93 -0.57
N GLU A 107 7.25 -13.92 0.00
CA GLU A 107 6.63 -13.00 0.95
C GLU A 107 6.47 -11.62 0.31
N PHE A 108 5.37 -10.95 0.59
CA PHE A 108 5.17 -9.57 0.15
C PHE A 108 5.67 -8.60 1.23
N ARG A 109 6.67 -7.81 0.91
CA ARG A 109 7.20 -6.79 1.81
C ARG A 109 6.57 -5.45 1.51
N ALA A 110 5.66 -5.03 2.38
CA ALA A 110 4.93 -3.79 2.25
C ALA A 110 5.66 -2.64 2.95
N LYS A 111 5.80 -1.54 2.23
CA LYS A 111 6.30 -0.26 2.77
C LYS A 111 5.16 0.58 3.34
N ASN A 112 3.95 0.35 2.86
CA ASN A 112 2.76 1.07 3.28
C ASN A 112 1.55 0.15 3.33
N ILE A 113 0.57 0.52 4.15
CA ILE A 113 -0.69 -0.19 4.29
C ILE A 113 -1.83 0.80 4.43
N LEU A 114 -2.93 0.52 3.75
CA LEU A 114 -4.17 1.27 3.86
C LEU A 114 -5.29 0.31 4.22
N LEU A 115 -6.04 0.63 5.26
CA LEU A 115 -7.16 -0.16 5.74
C LEU A 115 -8.48 0.49 5.33
N LYS A 116 -9.42 -0.32 4.91
CA LYS A 116 -10.79 0.10 4.66
C LYS A 116 -11.72 -0.58 5.65
N CYS A 117 -12.37 0.22 6.49
CA CYS A 117 -13.33 -0.21 7.50
C CYS A 117 -14.69 0.46 7.22
N PRO A 118 -15.58 -0.12 6.41
CA PRO A 118 -16.84 0.54 6.02
C PRO A 118 -17.79 0.79 7.19
N SER A 119 -17.74 0.01 8.25
CA SER A 119 -18.57 0.16 9.43
C SER A 119 -18.42 1.50 10.16
N LYS A 120 -17.25 2.14 10.11
CA LYS A 120 -17.03 3.46 10.70
C LYS A 120 -17.79 4.58 10.00
N TYR A 121 -17.95 4.47 8.68
CA TYR A 121 -18.68 5.46 7.89
C TYR A 121 -20.21 5.31 8.02
N GLU A 122 -20.69 4.09 8.09
CA GLU A 122 -22.10 3.80 8.31
C GLU A 122 -22.57 4.27 9.70
N GLY A 123 -21.79 4.02 10.73
CA GLY A 123 -22.07 4.48 12.08
C GLY A 123 -22.19 6.01 12.20
N LYS A 124 -21.29 6.75 11.57
CA LYS A 124 -21.33 8.22 11.56
C LYS A 124 -22.54 8.78 10.79
N SER A 125 -22.88 8.19 9.66
CA SER A 125 -24.04 8.63 8.89
C SER A 125 -25.38 8.31 9.59
N SER A 126 -25.46 7.22 10.31
CA SER A 126 -26.61 6.87 11.11
C SER A 126 -26.81 7.85 12.27
N ASP A 127 -25.77 8.20 12.98
CA ASP A 127 -25.80 9.17 14.06
C ASP A 127 -26.23 10.57 13.60
N ILE A 128 -25.77 10.98 12.43
CA ILE A 128 -26.14 12.27 11.83
C ILE A 128 -27.63 12.28 11.44
N LYS A 129 -28.15 11.17 10.93
CA LYS A 129 -29.58 11.05 10.59
C LYS A 129 -30.47 11.08 11.84
N VAL A 130 -30.08 10.40 12.90
CA VAL A 130 -30.81 10.39 14.15
C VAL A 130 -30.86 11.77 14.80
N LYS A 131 -29.80 12.53 14.74
CA LYS A 131 -29.76 13.92 15.24
C LYS A 131 -30.65 14.90 14.46
N LYS A 132 -30.91 14.64 13.18
CA LYS A 132 -31.78 15.48 12.34
C LYS A 132 -33.29 15.21 12.56
N LEU A 133 -33.62 14.07 13.10
CA LEU A 133 -35.01 13.66 13.34
C LEU A 133 -35.54 14.05 14.73
N ASN A 134 -34.66 14.48 15.62
CA ASN A 134 -34.97 15.00 16.95
C ASN A 134 -34.78 16.52 17.00
#